data_ee058ec3cf793fcdbce67a96d4b8a14e
#
_entry.id   ee058ec3cf793fcdbce67a96d4b8a14e
#
_cell.length_a   1.000
_cell.length_b   1.000
_cell.length_c   1.000
_cell.angle_alpha   90.00
_cell.angle_beta   90.00
_cell.angle_gamma   90.00
#
_symmetry.space_group_name_H-M   'P 1'
#
loop_
_entity.id
_entity.type
_entity.pdbx_description
1 polymer ?
#
loop_
_entity_poly.entity_id
_entity_poly.type
_entity_poly.pdbx_seq_one_letter_code
_entity_poly.pdbx_strand_id
1 'polypeptide(L)'
;MHRVILILMLVAVTSIIGYSWSSKSIETSQSSVQHTEAKKHVSKTTNDNSPTSKTASFSDNPVSQGKQLRAENLHGKAYAENLTELEGKTLLDELDEFWTLCQQVGNCTEQLAQLKTELPIEWFELLSEHPKLSADWQLRESTIPLESVDSLEARVELFKQSAQEVWGELAHQLFADQFAHLDFTLRANTLEEVEPSEFVLHYQDLISEWESKTGTLNADTPTQKYELAVSLLPNSYSSAELATIKAELQETYLDAEQADNIAVREQQVAQQQQTVMTYHDQLDQLKSSLDSQRSASHANWDTQEWNSYYQQQVTEFREQFFRK
;
A
#
# COMPACT_ATOMS: atom_id res chain seq x y z
N MET A 1 14.35 20.33 -0.29
CA MET A 1 13.87 19.11 -0.91
C MET A 1 13.83 17.93 0.09
N HIS A 2 14.72 17.81 1.06
CA HIS A 2 14.71 16.76 2.10
C HIS A 2 13.39 16.65 2.91
N ARG A 3 12.73 17.78 3.18
CA ARG A 3 11.46 17.80 3.93
C ARG A 3 10.30 17.12 3.20
N VAL A 4 10.32 17.08 1.86
CA VAL A 4 9.22 16.50 1.06
C VAL A 4 9.29 14.98 1.01
N ILE A 5 10.49 14.39 1.00
CA ILE A 5 10.67 12.93 0.96
C ILE A 5 10.33 12.29 2.30
N LEU A 6 10.67 12.95 3.42
CA LEU A 6 10.33 12.48 4.77
C LEU A 6 8.83 12.56 5.07
N ILE A 7 8.15 13.59 4.56
CA ILE A 7 6.69 13.72 4.66
C ILE A 7 6.00 12.63 3.81
N LEU A 8 6.56 12.29 2.64
CA LEU A 8 6.03 11.20 1.80
C LEU A 8 6.18 9.81 2.44
N MET A 9 7.25 9.57 3.21
CA MET A 9 7.44 8.31 3.95
C MET A 9 6.45 8.19 5.13
N LEU A 10 6.22 9.27 5.88
CA LEU A 10 5.22 9.29 6.96
C LEU A 10 3.78 9.20 6.43
N VAL A 11 3.48 9.86 5.31
CA VAL A 11 2.17 9.76 4.63
C VAL A 11 1.98 8.36 4.01
N ALA A 12 3.04 7.67 3.58
CA ALA A 12 2.93 6.30 3.07
C ALA A 12 2.54 5.29 4.15
N VAL A 13 3.00 5.48 5.39
CA VAL A 13 2.60 4.63 6.53
C VAL A 13 1.12 4.83 6.87
N THR A 14 0.62 6.06 6.83
CA THR A 14 -0.80 6.35 7.08
C THR A 14 -1.71 5.88 5.93
N SER A 15 -1.22 5.86 4.68
CA SER A 15 -2.00 5.43 3.51
C SER A 15 -2.27 3.92 3.47
N ILE A 16 -1.44 3.10 4.11
CA ILE A 16 -1.63 1.64 4.13
C ILE A 16 -2.84 1.27 5.01
N ILE A 17 -3.09 2.00 6.10
CA ILE A 17 -4.25 1.76 6.99
C ILE A 17 -5.54 2.27 6.34
N GLY A 18 -5.51 3.42 5.65
CA GLY A 18 -6.68 4.00 4.96
C GLY A 18 -7.12 3.25 3.70
N TYR A 19 -6.22 2.53 3.03
CA TYR A 19 -6.54 1.83 1.78
C TYR A 19 -7.37 0.56 1.96
N SER A 20 -7.33 -0.05 3.14
CA SER A 20 -8.11 -1.25 3.46
C SER A 20 -9.62 -0.98 3.63
N TRP A 21 -10.01 0.25 3.93
CA TRP A 21 -11.42 0.60 4.19
C TRP A 21 -12.15 1.21 2.99
N SER A 22 -11.45 1.74 1.98
CA SER A 22 -12.07 2.44 0.85
C SER A 22 -12.40 1.55 -0.37
N SER A 23 -12.10 0.24 -0.33
CA SER A 23 -12.27 -0.65 -1.50
C SER A 23 -13.66 -1.26 -1.66
N LYS A 24 -14.67 -0.81 -0.90
CA LYS A 24 -16.04 -1.37 -0.94
C LYS A 24 -17.10 -0.40 -1.43
N SER A 25 -16.88 0.32 -2.49
CA SER A 25 -17.99 0.87 -3.31
C SER A 25 -17.48 1.49 -4.61
N ILE A 26 -17.20 0.69 -5.62
CA ILE A 26 -17.38 1.11 -7.01
C ILE A 26 -17.92 -0.11 -7.77
N GLU A 27 -19.23 -0.21 -7.86
CA GLU A 27 -19.89 -0.98 -8.90
C GLU A 27 -19.66 -0.26 -10.23
N THR A 28 -18.77 -0.82 -11.02
CA THR A 28 -18.56 -0.35 -12.40
C THR A 28 -19.64 -0.96 -13.27
N SER A 29 -20.60 -0.14 -13.69
CA SER A 29 -21.50 -0.44 -14.79
C SER A 29 -20.69 -0.64 -16.07
N GLN A 30 -20.44 -1.87 -16.46
CA GLN A 30 -19.96 -2.18 -17.81
C GLN A 30 -21.14 -2.16 -18.79
N SER A 31 -21.15 -1.12 -19.61
CA SER A 31 -21.98 -1.05 -20.82
C SER A 31 -21.48 -2.06 -21.85
N SER A 32 -22.31 -3.05 -22.11
CA SER A 32 -22.07 -4.06 -23.14
C SER A 32 -22.33 -3.45 -24.53
N VAL A 33 -21.31 -3.41 -25.35
CA VAL A 33 -21.44 -3.22 -26.81
C VAL A 33 -21.61 -4.59 -27.44
N GLN A 34 -22.80 -4.83 -27.98
CA GLN A 34 -23.13 -6.00 -28.77
C GLN A 34 -22.47 -5.93 -30.14
N HIS A 35 -21.71 -6.94 -30.52
CA HIS A 35 -21.42 -7.25 -31.91
C HIS A 35 -22.22 -8.48 -32.33
N THR A 36 -23.13 -8.24 -33.24
CA THR A 36 -23.95 -9.22 -33.95
C THR A 36 -23.14 -9.81 -35.09
N GLU A 37 -22.97 -11.11 -35.15
CA GLU A 37 -22.89 -11.82 -36.45
C GLU A 37 -23.53 -13.22 -36.37
N ALA A 38 -24.40 -13.43 -37.34
CA ALA A 38 -25.22 -14.61 -37.53
C ALA A 38 -24.47 -15.72 -38.25
N LYS A 39 -24.65 -16.96 -37.83
CA LYS A 39 -24.73 -18.08 -38.81
C LYS A 39 -25.54 -19.25 -38.29
N LYS A 40 -26.55 -19.50 -39.03
CA LYS A 40 -27.56 -20.52 -39.11
C LYS A 40 -26.99 -21.94 -39.26
N HIS A 41 -27.41 -22.92 -38.43
CA HIS A 41 -27.72 -24.26 -38.93
C HIS A 41 -28.76 -24.95 -38.06
N VAL A 42 -29.70 -25.53 -38.78
CA VAL A 42 -30.87 -26.29 -38.35
C VAL A 42 -30.49 -27.75 -38.12
N SER A 43 -30.97 -28.38 -37.05
CA SER A 43 -31.55 -29.71 -37.12
C SER A 43 -32.32 -30.08 -35.85
N LYS A 44 -33.46 -30.63 -36.08
CA LYS A 44 -34.59 -31.03 -35.31
C LYS A 44 -34.36 -32.46 -34.80
N THR A 45 -34.69 -32.78 -33.55
CA THR A 45 -35.43 -34.01 -33.23
C THR A 45 -35.96 -33.96 -31.79
N THR A 46 -37.22 -34.21 -31.69
CA THR A 46 -38.11 -34.46 -30.57
C THR A 46 -37.71 -35.66 -29.70
N ASN A 47 -37.89 -35.56 -28.36
CA ASN A 47 -38.80 -36.49 -27.65
C ASN A 47 -39.03 -36.08 -26.19
N ASP A 48 -40.31 -36.17 -25.84
CA ASP A 48 -40.91 -36.07 -24.52
C ASP A 48 -40.30 -36.99 -23.47
N ASN A 49 -40.21 -36.51 -22.23
CA ASN A 49 -40.78 -37.15 -21.04
C ASN A 49 -40.50 -36.31 -19.80
N SER A 50 -41.55 -35.71 -19.25
CA SER A 50 -41.60 -35.31 -17.85
C SER A 50 -42.07 -36.53 -17.04
N PRO A 51 -41.61 -36.76 -15.81
CA PRO A 51 -42.15 -36.05 -14.66
C PRO A 51 -41.20 -35.86 -13.47
N THR A 52 -41.68 -35.09 -12.55
CA THR A 52 -41.42 -35.12 -11.09
C THR A 52 -40.49 -34.07 -10.56
N SER A 53 -41.10 -33.05 -9.97
CA SER A 53 -40.57 -32.17 -8.94
C SER A 53 -39.66 -32.90 -7.95
N LYS A 54 -38.40 -32.48 -7.89
CA LYS A 54 -37.63 -32.49 -6.66
C LYS A 54 -37.00 -31.14 -6.49
N THR A 55 -37.50 -30.43 -5.51
CA THR A 55 -36.88 -29.27 -4.88
C THR A 55 -35.42 -29.61 -4.59
N ALA A 56 -34.52 -29.13 -5.41
CA ALA A 56 -33.11 -29.18 -5.12
C ALA A 56 -32.77 -27.88 -4.41
N SER A 57 -32.57 -28.01 -3.11
CA SER A 57 -32.02 -27.05 -2.21
C SER A 57 -30.69 -26.50 -2.72
N PHE A 58 -30.62 -25.19 -2.70
CA PHE A 58 -29.49 -24.33 -2.37
C PHE A 58 -28.10 -24.92 -2.59
N SER A 59 -27.46 -24.38 -3.59
CA SER A 59 -26.01 -24.53 -3.80
C SER A 59 -25.26 -23.77 -2.68
N ASP A 60 -24.79 -24.47 -1.67
CA ASP A 60 -23.89 -23.96 -0.65
C ASP A 60 -22.56 -23.56 -1.31
N ASN A 61 -22.30 -22.26 -1.35
CA ASN A 61 -21.07 -21.69 -1.87
C ASN A 61 -19.95 -21.98 -0.84
N PRO A 62 -18.84 -22.66 -1.17
CA PRO A 62 -17.80 -23.05 -0.22
C PRO A 62 -17.14 -21.85 0.50
N VAL A 63 -17.22 -20.65 -0.08
CA VAL A 63 -16.74 -19.40 0.54
C VAL A 63 -17.62 -18.98 1.73
N SER A 64 -18.94 -19.27 1.67
CA SER A 64 -19.86 -18.97 2.77
C SER A 64 -19.69 -19.92 3.95
N GLN A 65 -19.41 -21.21 3.67
CA GLN A 65 -19.17 -22.19 4.73
C GLN A 65 -17.85 -21.93 5.49
N GLY A 66 -16.79 -21.53 4.78
CA GLY A 66 -15.51 -21.18 5.43
C GLY A 66 -15.63 -20.00 6.39
N LYS A 67 -16.37 -18.95 6.00
CA LYS A 67 -16.63 -17.78 6.87
C LYS A 67 -17.51 -18.12 8.06
N GLN A 68 -18.50 -18.98 7.90
CA GLN A 68 -19.41 -19.38 8.97
C GLN A 68 -18.71 -20.29 10.00
N LEU A 69 -17.85 -21.22 9.56
CA LEU A 69 -17.02 -22.04 10.43
C LEU A 69 -16.00 -21.19 11.22
N ARG A 70 -15.48 -20.13 10.61
CA ARG A 70 -14.56 -19.21 11.30
C ARG A 70 -15.29 -18.35 12.32
N ALA A 71 -16.49 -17.87 12.01
CA ALA A 71 -17.34 -17.13 12.95
C ALA A 71 -17.76 -17.97 14.18
N GLU A 72 -17.89 -19.28 14.03
CA GLU A 72 -18.18 -20.19 15.13
C GLU A 72 -16.97 -20.47 16.05
N ASN A 73 -15.74 -20.15 15.58
CA ASN A 73 -14.50 -20.38 16.30
C ASN A 73 -13.85 -19.11 16.91
N LEU A 74 -14.54 -17.96 16.85
CA LEU A 74 -14.04 -16.71 17.42
C LEU A 74 -14.21 -16.61 18.96
N HIS A 75 -14.35 -17.74 19.64
CA HIS A 75 -14.55 -17.77 21.08
C HIS A 75 -13.83 -18.97 21.73
N GLY A 76 -13.68 -18.89 23.03
CA GLY A 76 -13.02 -19.92 23.80
C GLY A 76 -11.53 -19.69 23.99
N LYS A 77 -10.94 -20.55 24.81
CA LYS A 77 -9.57 -20.40 25.29
C LYS A 77 -8.53 -20.35 24.17
N ALA A 78 -8.69 -21.18 23.14
CA ALA A 78 -7.75 -21.24 22.02
C ALA A 78 -7.71 -19.93 21.20
N TYR A 79 -8.86 -19.29 21.03
CA TYR A 79 -8.93 -17.98 20.40
C TYR A 79 -8.30 -16.88 21.27
N ALA A 80 -8.59 -16.90 22.57
CA ALA A 80 -8.02 -15.96 23.52
C ALA A 80 -6.48 -16.06 23.58
N GLU A 81 -5.94 -17.29 23.66
CA GLU A 81 -4.50 -17.54 23.63
C GLU A 81 -3.88 -17.01 22.33
N ASN A 82 -4.47 -17.34 21.18
CA ASN A 82 -3.98 -16.86 19.89
C ASN A 82 -4.00 -15.33 19.80
N LEU A 83 -5.10 -14.66 20.21
CA LEU A 83 -5.21 -13.21 20.15
C LEU A 83 -4.11 -12.51 20.95
N THR A 84 -3.75 -13.05 22.12
CA THR A 84 -2.72 -12.45 22.98
C THR A 84 -1.27 -12.66 22.48
N GLU A 85 -1.07 -13.56 21.53
CA GLU A 85 0.23 -13.81 20.89
C GLU A 85 0.45 -12.97 19.61
N LEU A 86 -0.63 -12.37 19.08
CA LEU A 86 -0.54 -11.55 17.87
C LEU A 86 0.04 -10.17 18.16
N GLU A 87 0.72 -9.62 17.18
CA GLU A 87 1.22 -8.24 17.23
C GLU A 87 1.06 -7.53 15.88
N GLY A 88 1.18 -6.20 15.88
CA GLY A 88 1.19 -5.38 14.70
C GLY A 88 -0.08 -5.48 13.88
N LYS A 89 0.10 -5.47 12.56
CA LYS A 89 -1.00 -5.54 11.60
C LYS A 89 -1.87 -6.79 11.77
N THR A 90 -1.27 -7.92 12.11
CA THR A 90 -2.02 -9.18 12.32
C THR A 90 -2.99 -9.09 13.48
N LEU A 91 -2.60 -8.43 14.55
CA LEU A 91 -3.50 -8.18 15.69
C LEU A 91 -4.64 -7.23 15.31
N LEU A 92 -4.34 -6.14 14.63
CA LEU A 92 -5.37 -5.19 14.17
C LEU A 92 -6.37 -5.86 13.22
N ASP A 93 -5.88 -6.63 12.25
CA ASP A 93 -6.72 -7.37 11.29
C ASP A 93 -7.64 -8.38 12.02
N GLU A 94 -7.14 -9.07 13.05
CA GLU A 94 -7.92 -10.03 13.83
C GLU A 94 -9.01 -9.35 14.67
N LEU A 95 -8.71 -8.20 15.29
CA LEU A 95 -9.69 -7.40 16.02
C LEU A 95 -10.81 -6.88 15.09
N ASP A 96 -10.45 -6.41 13.91
CA ASP A 96 -11.42 -5.97 12.89
C ASP A 96 -12.25 -7.13 12.35
N GLU A 97 -11.63 -8.31 12.14
CA GLU A 97 -12.34 -9.50 11.69
C GLU A 97 -13.34 -10.00 12.73
N PHE A 98 -12.96 -10.02 14.01
CA PHE A 98 -13.86 -10.37 15.10
C PHE A 98 -15.16 -9.53 15.04
N TRP A 99 -15.04 -8.21 14.99
CA TRP A 99 -16.18 -7.31 14.95
C TRP A 99 -17.00 -7.45 13.66
N THR A 100 -16.32 -7.63 12.53
CA THR A 100 -16.97 -7.84 11.24
C THR A 100 -17.83 -9.12 11.25
N LEU A 101 -17.27 -10.22 11.73
CA LEU A 101 -17.96 -11.52 11.73
C LEU A 101 -19.09 -11.57 12.75
N CYS A 102 -18.87 -11.11 13.99
CA CYS A 102 -19.91 -11.13 15.01
C CYS A 102 -21.08 -10.21 14.66
N GLN A 103 -20.85 -9.07 14.01
CA GLN A 103 -21.91 -8.19 13.51
C GLN A 103 -22.71 -8.83 12.37
N GLN A 104 -22.07 -9.55 11.45
CA GLN A 104 -22.75 -10.26 10.37
C GLN A 104 -23.69 -11.36 10.90
N VAL A 105 -23.31 -12.02 11.99
CA VAL A 105 -24.12 -13.07 12.65
C VAL A 105 -25.12 -12.50 13.64
N GLY A 106 -24.85 -11.30 14.17
CA GLY A 106 -25.69 -10.62 15.17
C GLY A 106 -25.51 -11.15 16.60
N ASN A 107 -24.33 -11.73 16.94
CA ASN A 107 -24.08 -12.39 18.23
C ASN A 107 -22.87 -11.82 19.00
N CYS A 108 -22.47 -10.56 18.73
CA CYS A 108 -21.31 -9.92 19.38
C CYS A 108 -21.37 -9.96 20.91
N THR A 109 -22.56 -9.73 21.48
CA THR A 109 -22.73 -9.72 22.94
C THR A 109 -22.45 -11.08 23.57
N GLU A 110 -22.90 -12.16 22.93
CA GLU A 110 -22.67 -13.53 23.39
C GLU A 110 -21.21 -13.94 23.27
N GLN A 111 -20.55 -13.58 22.17
CA GLN A 111 -19.13 -13.87 21.96
C GLN A 111 -18.26 -13.11 22.95
N LEU A 112 -18.49 -11.81 23.15
CA LEU A 112 -17.80 -11.02 24.17
C LEU A 112 -18.00 -11.57 25.58
N ALA A 113 -19.21 -12.01 25.92
CA ALA A 113 -19.50 -12.60 27.23
C ALA A 113 -18.69 -13.87 27.51
N GLN A 114 -18.44 -14.69 26.47
CA GLN A 114 -17.63 -15.91 26.58
C GLN A 114 -16.14 -15.54 26.72
N LEU A 115 -15.62 -14.59 25.94
CA LEU A 115 -14.24 -14.15 25.99
C LEU A 115 -13.86 -13.41 27.26
N LYS A 116 -14.81 -12.85 27.96
CA LYS A 116 -14.59 -12.12 29.24
C LYS A 116 -13.90 -12.97 30.32
N THR A 117 -14.12 -14.26 30.31
CA THR A 117 -13.51 -15.19 31.27
C THR A 117 -12.21 -15.82 30.79
N GLU A 118 -11.94 -15.72 29.50
CA GLU A 118 -10.79 -16.36 28.85
C GLU A 118 -9.65 -15.36 28.58
N LEU A 119 -9.96 -14.08 28.36
CA LEU A 119 -8.97 -13.03 28.11
C LEU A 119 -8.50 -12.34 29.41
N PRO A 120 -7.23 -11.93 29.49
CA PRO A 120 -6.79 -10.93 30.47
C PRO A 120 -7.64 -9.67 30.36
N ILE A 121 -7.78 -8.92 31.47
CA ILE A 121 -8.70 -7.79 31.54
C ILE A 121 -8.40 -6.72 30.48
N GLU A 122 -7.12 -6.42 30.28
CA GLU A 122 -6.66 -5.42 29.31
C GLU A 122 -7.02 -5.80 27.87
N TRP A 123 -6.91 -7.09 27.55
CA TRP A 123 -7.26 -7.62 26.24
C TRP A 123 -8.75 -7.68 25.99
N PHE A 124 -9.52 -7.98 27.03
CA PHE A 124 -10.96 -7.93 26.94
C PHE A 124 -11.46 -6.50 26.75
N GLU A 125 -10.89 -5.53 27.47
CA GLU A 125 -11.19 -4.11 27.31
C GLU A 125 -10.84 -3.64 25.91
N LEU A 126 -9.63 -3.98 25.41
CA LEU A 126 -9.23 -3.70 24.03
C LEU A 126 -10.23 -4.25 23.02
N LEU A 127 -10.55 -5.54 23.09
CA LEU A 127 -11.48 -6.18 22.15
C LEU A 127 -12.87 -5.57 22.21
N SER A 128 -13.39 -5.33 23.43
CA SER A 128 -14.76 -4.81 23.60
C SER A 128 -14.91 -3.36 23.18
N GLU A 129 -13.88 -2.53 23.34
CA GLU A 129 -13.89 -1.11 22.97
C GLU A 129 -13.27 -0.83 21.61
N HIS A 130 -12.75 -1.84 20.91
CA HIS A 130 -12.01 -1.70 19.65
C HIS A 130 -12.70 -0.80 18.61
N PRO A 131 -14.02 -0.90 18.32
CA PRO A 131 -14.65 -0.03 17.33
C PRO A 131 -14.60 1.45 17.72
N LYS A 132 -14.70 1.75 19.01
CA LYS A 132 -14.60 3.12 19.53
C LYS A 132 -13.15 3.60 19.47
N LEU A 133 -12.20 2.78 19.96
CA LEU A 133 -10.78 3.12 19.97
C LEU A 133 -10.25 3.34 18.54
N SER A 134 -10.70 2.53 17.57
CA SER A 134 -10.37 2.74 16.16
C SER A 134 -10.88 4.08 15.62
N ALA A 135 -12.11 4.47 15.96
CA ALA A 135 -12.66 5.75 15.55
C ALA A 135 -11.91 6.93 16.22
N ASP A 136 -11.61 6.82 17.53
CA ASP A 136 -10.84 7.81 18.27
C ASP A 136 -9.42 7.93 17.71
N TRP A 137 -8.79 6.81 17.33
CA TRP A 137 -7.47 6.80 16.68
C TRP A 137 -7.47 7.50 15.32
N GLN A 138 -8.42 7.20 14.44
CA GLN A 138 -8.53 7.88 13.15
C GLN A 138 -8.62 9.40 13.29
N LEU A 139 -9.42 9.87 14.27
CA LEU A 139 -9.51 11.30 14.56
C LEU A 139 -8.19 11.83 15.11
N ARG A 140 -7.57 11.13 16.07
CA ARG A 140 -6.31 11.54 16.70
C ARG A 140 -5.19 11.60 15.67
N GLU A 141 -5.00 10.54 14.88
CA GLU A 141 -3.97 10.44 13.85
C GLU A 141 -4.02 11.59 12.86
N SER A 142 -5.22 11.96 12.39
CA SER A 142 -5.40 13.07 11.44
C SER A 142 -5.07 14.45 12.03
N THR A 143 -4.96 14.55 13.36
CA THR A 143 -4.73 15.83 14.07
C THR A 143 -3.38 15.91 14.79
N ILE A 144 -2.54 14.87 14.70
CA ILE A 144 -1.18 14.91 15.28
C ILE A 144 -0.37 16.02 14.58
N PRO A 145 0.15 17.02 15.30
CA PRO A 145 0.79 18.18 14.71
C PRO A 145 2.26 17.89 14.35
N LEU A 146 2.53 16.84 13.57
CA LEU A 146 3.89 16.40 13.20
C LEU A 146 4.71 17.47 12.48
N GLU A 147 4.05 18.34 11.70
CA GLU A 147 4.73 19.42 10.97
C GLU A 147 5.25 20.53 11.89
N SER A 148 4.69 20.67 13.10
CA SER A 148 5.11 21.66 14.09
C SER A 148 6.33 21.22 14.90
N VAL A 149 6.80 19.99 14.71
CA VAL A 149 7.93 19.40 15.44
C VAL A 149 9.16 19.33 14.54
N ASP A 150 10.27 19.90 15.00
CA ASP A 150 11.46 20.10 14.16
C ASP A 150 12.28 18.83 13.92
N SER A 151 12.44 17.96 14.94
CA SER A 151 13.28 16.76 14.79
C SER A 151 12.46 15.51 14.45
N LEU A 152 13.10 14.56 13.77
CA LEU A 152 12.49 13.27 13.43
C LEU A 152 12.19 12.46 14.71
N GLU A 153 13.13 12.47 15.67
CA GLU A 153 12.98 11.77 16.94
C GLU A 153 11.73 12.26 17.70
N ALA A 154 11.58 13.59 17.80
CA ALA A 154 10.44 14.17 18.48
C ALA A 154 9.09 13.87 17.78
N ARG A 155 9.08 13.74 16.44
CA ARG A 155 7.89 13.33 15.69
C ARG A 155 7.53 11.87 15.93
N VAL A 156 8.53 10.99 15.95
CA VAL A 156 8.33 9.57 16.26
C VAL A 156 7.80 9.41 17.68
N GLU A 157 8.39 10.11 18.63
CA GLU A 157 7.94 10.07 20.03
C GLU A 157 6.50 10.59 20.18
N LEU A 158 6.16 11.72 19.54
CA LEU A 158 4.81 12.27 19.52
C LEU A 158 3.79 11.30 18.93
N PHE A 159 4.15 10.57 17.86
CA PHE A 159 3.28 9.55 17.28
C PHE A 159 3.06 8.40 18.25
N LYS A 160 4.12 7.84 18.84
CA LYS A 160 4.04 6.74 19.82
C LYS A 160 3.24 7.13 21.03
N GLN A 161 3.46 8.33 21.58
CA GLN A 161 2.69 8.86 22.68
C GLN A 161 1.21 9.01 22.32
N SER A 162 0.90 9.52 21.13
CA SER A 162 -0.49 9.65 20.67
C SER A 162 -1.19 8.31 20.54
N ALA A 163 -0.48 7.27 20.09
CA ALA A 163 -1.00 5.90 20.05
C ALA A 163 -1.26 5.37 21.46
N GLN A 164 -0.34 5.60 22.40
CA GLN A 164 -0.48 5.17 23.78
C GLN A 164 -1.62 5.89 24.50
N GLU A 165 -1.87 7.18 24.22
CA GLU A 165 -3.00 7.94 24.76
C GLU A 165 -4.35 7.33 24.37
N VAL A 166 -4.48 6.75 23.17
CA VAL A 166 -5.74 6.15 22.68
C VAL A 166 -5.85 4.67 23.05
N TRP A 167 -4.77 3.89 22.85
CA TRP A 167 -4.80 2.43 22.95
C TRP A 167 -4.22 1.87 24.27
N GLY A 168 -3.73 2.75 25.14
CA GLY A 168 -3.17 2.38 26.44
C GLY A 168 -1.90 1.54 26.33
N GLU A 169 -1.71 0.65 27.30
CA GLU A 169 -0.49 -0.20 27.40
C GLU A 169 -0.31 -1.16 26.20
N LEU A 170 -1.40 -1.55 25.55
CA LEU A 170 -1.35 -2.43 24.38
C LEU A 170 -0.98 -1.72 23.07
N ALA A 171 -0.78 -0.39 23.08
CA ALA A 171 -0.35 0.35 21.91
C ALA A 171 0.94 -0.21 21.28
N HIS A 172 1.90 -0.64 22.11
CA HIS A 172 3.15 -1.23 21.63
C HIS A 172 2.94 -2.53 20.85
N GLN A 173 1.96 -3.32 21.25
CA GLN A 173 1.65 -4.57 20.60
C GLN A 173 0.81 -4.36 19.34
N LEU A 174 -0.16 -3.45 19.38
CA LEU A 174 -0.99 -3.08 18.23
C LEU A 174 -0.19 -2.42 17.09
N PHE A 175 0.78 -1.60 17.44
CA PHE A 175 1.58 -0.83 16.47
C PHE A 175 3.02 -1.35 16.37
N ALA A 176 3.28 -2.61 16.74
CA ALA A 176 4.63 -3.19 16.76
C ALA A 176 5.38 -3.01 15.42
N ASP A 177 4.71 -3.27 14.30
CA ASP A 177 5.30 -3.12 12.96
C ASP A 177 5.62 -1.64 12.64
N GLN A 178 4.69 -0.73 12.94
CA GLN A 178 4.88 0.69 12.67
C GLN A 178 5.95 1.27 13.57
N PHE A 179 5.96 0.91 14.85
CA PHE A 179 7.00 1.37 15.78
C PHE A 179 8.37 0.84 15.39
N ALA A 180 8.47 -0.44 15.01
CA ALA A 180 9.70 -1.01 14.48
C ALA A 180 10.19 -0.24 13.24
N HIS A 181 9.29 0.07 12.30
CA HIS A 181 9.65 0.84 11.11
C HIS A 181 10.11 2.28 11.45
N LEU A 182 9.44 2.95 12.39
CA LEU A 182 9.83 4.28 12.83
C LEU A 182 11.18 4.27 13.54
N ASP A 183 11.42 3.30 14.42
CA ASP A 183 12.69 3.16 15.13
C ASP A 183 13.83 2.81 14.18
N PHE A 184 13.59 1.93 13.21
CA PHE A 184 14.54 1.66 12.14
C PHE A 184 14.88 2.93 11.35
N THR A 185 13.87 3.74 11.01
CA THR A 185 14.08 5.01 10.29
C THR A 185 14.97 5.96 11.08
N LEU A 186 14.74 6.08 12.40
CA LEU A 186 15.63 6.87 13.29
C LEU A 186 17.05 6.34 13.26
N ARG A 187 17.22 5.04 13.37
CA ARG A 187 18.54 4.41 13.38
C ARG A 187 19.23 4.54 12.02
N ALA A 188 18.49 4.34 10.91
CA ALA A 188 18.99 4.48 9.56
C ALA A 188 19.41 5.93 9.21
N ASN A 189 18.79 6.93 9.84
CA ASN A 189 19.16 8.34 9.63
C ASN A 189 20.60 8.64 10.02
N THR A 190 21.21 7.84 10.90
CA THR A 190 22.65 7.97 11.23
C THR A 190 23.55 7.68 10.03
N LEU A 191 23.08 6.97 9.01
CA LEU A 191 23.83 6.71 7.79
C LEU A 191 24.05 7.97 6.93
N GLU A 192 23.26 9.04 7.12
CA GLU A 192 23.42 10.30 6.39
C GLU A 192 24.75 11.01 6.70
N GLU A 193 25.35 10.72 7.85
CA GLU A 193 26.60 11.33 8.31
C GLU A 193 27.83 10.42 8.11
N VAL A 194 27.63 9.21 7.56
CA VAL A 194 28.71 8.23 7.35
C VAL A 194 29.53 8.60 6.12
N GLU A 195 30.84 8.38 6.18
CA GLU A 195 31.71 8.54 5.02
C GLU A 195 31.42 7.47 3.96
N PRO A 196 31.48 7.80 2.65
CA PRO A 196 31.16 6.88 1.56
C PRO A 196 31.86 5.52 1.65
N SER A 197 33.13 5.49 2.07
CA SER A 197 33.92 4.25 2.21
C SER A 197 33.50 3.34 3.36
N GLU A 198 32.69 3.84 4.30
CA GLU A 198 32.24 3.11 5.48
C GLU A 198 30.74 2.73 5.41
N PHE A 199 30.03 3.25 4.41
CA PHE A 199 28.57 3.08 4.30
C PHE A 199 28.15 1.60 4.33
N VAL A 200 28.77 0.74 3.53
CA VAL A 200 28.37 -0.69 3.44
C VAL A 200 28.54 -1.40 4.77
N LEU A 201 29.63 -1.12 5.49
CA LEU A 201 29.87 -1.69 6.82
C LEU A 201 28.80 -1.26 7.83
N HIS A 202 28.54 0.06 7.91
CA HIS A 202 27.50 0.59 8.81
C HIS A 202 26.11 0.10 8.48
N TYR A 203 25.80 -0.08 7.18
CA TYR A 203 24.56 -0.67 6.76
C TYR A 203 24.44 -2.15 7.15
N GLN A 204 25.50 -2.94 7.02
CA GLN A 204 25.54 -4.34 7.47
C GLN A 204 25.27 -4.44 8.98
N ASP A 205 25.91 -3.58 9.77
CA ASP A 205 25.69 -3.50 11.21
C ASP A 205 24.23 -3.16 11.53
N LEU A 206 23.67 -2.16 10.83
CA LEU A 206 22.26 -1.80 10.97
C LEU A 206 21.32 -2.99 10.68
N ILE A 207 21.51 -3.68 9.56
CA ILE A 207 20.64 -4.83 9.21
C ILE A 207 20.81 -5.98 10.19
N SER A 208 22.02 -6.20 10.70
CA SER A 208 22.27 -7.22 11.73
C SER A 208 21.56 -6.91 13.05
N GLU A 209 21.55 -5.64 13.47
CA GLU A 209 20.80 -5.17 14.64
C GLU A 209 19.29 -5.46 14.51
N TRP A 210 18.78 -5.39 13.27
CA TRP A 210 17.36 -5.56 12.97
C TRP A 210 16.97 -6.91 12.35
N GLU A 211 17.83 -7.93 12.47
CA GLU A 211 17.63 -9.23 11.83
C GLU A 211 16.29 -9.90 12.19
N SER A 212 15.85 -9.75 13.46
CA SER A 212 14.57 -10.31 13.93
C SER A 212 13.32 -9.59 13.39
N LYS A 213 13.49 -8.44 12.75
CA LYS A 213 12.42 -7.59 12.20
C LYS A 213 12.55 -7.37 10.69
N THR A 214 13.35 -8.18 9.98
CA THR A 214 13.59 -8.04 8.53
C THR A 214 12.30 -8.18 7.72
N GLY A 215 11.36 -9.02 8.14
CA GLY A 215 10.04 -9.16 7.51
C GLY A 215 9.24 -7.86 7.53
N THR A 216 9.20 -7.19 8.68
CA THR A 216 8.54 -5.88 8.83
C THR A 216 9.20 -4.80 7.96
N LEU A 217 10.52 -4.88 7.79
CA LEU A 217 11.30 -3.90 6.99
C LEU A 217 11.37 -4.24 5.49
N ASN A 218 10.75 -5.34 5.04
CA ASN A 218 10.92 -5.86 3.68
C ASN A 218 12.40 -6.09 3.32
N ALA A 219 13.16 -6.69 4.22
CA ALA A 219 14.59 -6.97 4.07
C ALA A 219 14.94 -8.46 4.27
N ASP A 220 13.99 -9.37 3.99
CA ASP A 220 14.17 -10.82 4.16
C ASP A 220 15.05 -11.45 3.10
N THR A 221 15.00 -10.94 1.88
CA THR A 221 15.78 -11.47 0.76
C THR A 221 17.03 -10.63 0.47
N PRO A 222 18.07 -11.22 -0.14
CA PRO A 222 19.25 -10.50 -0.57
C PRO A 222 18.92 -9.27 -1.44
N THR A 223 18.02 -9.42 -2.39
CA THR A 223 17.57 -8.31 -3.25
C THR A 223 16.91 -7.19 -2.45
N GLN A 224 16.03 -7.53 -1.50
CA GLN A 224 15.40 -6.54 -0.64
C GLN A 224 16.41 -5.81 0.25
N LYS A 225 17.42 -6.51 0.81
CA LYS A 225 18.51 -5.89 1.55
C LYS A 225 19.29 -4.90 0.69
N TYR A 226 19.61 -5.28 -0.55
CA TYR A 226 20.26 -4.39 -1.52
C TYR A 226 19.41 -3.16 -1.82
N GLU A 227 18.12 -3.34 -2.13
CA GLU A 227 17.21 -2.24 -2.45
C GLU A 227 17.02 -1.27 -1.28
N LEU A 228 16.90 -1.81 -0.07
CA LEU A 228 16.84 -1.01 1.14
C LEU A 228 18.13 -0.20 1.33
N ALA A 229 19.32 -0.81 1.18
CA ALA A 229 20.60 -0.09 1.25
C ALA A 229 20.67 1.06 0.24
N VAL A 230 20.28 0.80 -1.02
CA VAL A 230 20.28 1.82 -2.08
C VAL A 230 19.31 2.96 -1.75
N SER A 231 18.17 2.68 -1.11
CA SER A 231 17.22 3.72 -0.71
C SER A 231 17.71 4.62 0.43
N LEU A 232 18.67 4.13 1.21
CA LEU A 232 19.27 4.85 2.35
C LEU A 232 20.56 5.60 1.98
N LEU A 233 21.01 5.54 0.71
CA LEU A 233 22.21 6.25 0.29
C LEU A 233 22.05 7.76 0.43
N PRO A 234 22.97 8.46 1.10
CA PRO A 234 22.94 9.91 1.23
C PRO A 234 22.96 10.64 -0.10
N ASN A 235 22.11 11.65 -0.23
CA ASN A 235 22.09 12.52 -1.42
C ASN A 235 23.33 13.42 -1.53
N SER A 236 24.13 13.52 -0.49
CA SER A 236 25.38 14.28 -0.44
C SER A 236 26.52 13.60 -1.20
N TYR A 237 26.42 12.29 -1.44
CA TYR A 237 27.45 11.54 -2.13
C TYR A 237 27.52 11.89 -3.61
N SER A 238 28.72 11.94 -4.16
CA SER A 238 28.94 12.15 -5.59
C SER A 238 28.50 10.93 -6.41
N SER A 239 28.22 11.12 -7.70
CA SER A 239 27.84 10.02 -8.60
C SER A 239 28.88 8.89 -8.67
N ALA A 240 30.17 9.21 -8.50
CA ALA A 240 31.25 8.23 -8.51
C ALA A 240 31.24 7.38 -7.22
N GLU A 241 31.04 8.02 -6.06
CA GLU A 241 30.91 7.34 -4.76
C GLU A 241 29.65 6.45 -4.75
N LEU A 242 28.50 6.95 -5.20
CA LEU A 242 27.27 6.17 -5.33
C LEU A 242 27.47 4.93 -6.21
N ALA A 243 28.19 5.06 -7.33
CA ALA A 243 28.46 3.92 -8.21
C ALA A 243 29.36 2.87 -7.52
N THR A 244 30.38 3.32 -6.77
CA THR A 244 31.27 2.42 -6.03
C THR A 244 30.52 1.68 -4.92
N ILE A 245 29.73 2.39 -4.11
CA ILE A 245 28.96 1.79 -3.02
C ILE A 245 27.93 0.79 -3.57
N LYS A 246 27.22 1.14 -4.65
CA LYS A 246 26.27 0.22 -5.28
C LYS A 246 26.94 -1.06 -5.80
N ALA A 247 28.14 -0.96 -6.37
CA ALA A 247 28.89 -2.13 -6.80
C ALA A 247 29.29 -3.03 -5.62
N GLU A 248 29.75 -2.44 -4.51
CA GLU A 248 30.07 -3.17 -3.29
C GLU A 248 28.83 -3.82 -2.65
N LEU A 249 27.70 -3.12 -2.61
CA LEU A 249 26.42 -3.69 -2.15
C LEU A 249 25.94 -4.85 -3.03
N GLN A 250 26.11 -4.74 -4.37
CA GLN A 250 25.81 -5.83 -5.29
C GLN A 250 26.68 -7.06 -4.99
N GLU A 251 27.98 -6.89 -4.84
CA GLU A 251 28.91 -7.98 -4.49
C GLU A 251 28.56 -8.62 -3.14
N THR A 252 28.10 -7.81 -2.19
CA THR A 252 27.77 -8.25 -0.83
C THR A 252 26.47 -9.07 -0.77
N TYR A 253 25.43 -8.64 -1.48
CA TYR A 253 24.08 -9.18 -1.30
C TYR A 253 23.54 -9.98 -2.48
N LEU A 254 24.05 -9.77 -3.70
CA LEU A 254 23.43 -10.33 -4.92
C LEU A 254 24.29 -11.42 -5.55
N ASP A 255 23.66 -12.44 -6.09
CA ASP A 255 24.29 -13.30 -7.07
C ASP A 255 24.29 -12.67 -8.48
N ALA A 256 24.97 -13.31 -9.43
CA ALA A 256 25.13 -12.78 -10.78
C ALA A 256 23.78 -12.58 -11.52
N GLU A 257 22.83 -13.50 -11.33
CA GLU A 257 21.51 -13.42 -11.97
C GLU A 257 20.68 -12.27 -11.37
N GLN A 258 20.73 -12.10 -10.06
CA GLN A 258 20.04 -11.01 -9.36
C GLN A 258 20.63 -9.65 -9.76
N ALA A 259 21.96 -9.54 -9.86
CA ALA A 259 22.64 -8.31 -10.29
C ALA A 259 22.26 -7.95 -11.75
N ASP A 260 22.23 -8.91 -12.66
CA ASP A 260 21.82 -8.71 -14.05
C ASP A 260 20.35 -8.24 -14.12
N ASN A 261 19.45 -8.86 -13.37
CA ASN A 261 18.03 -8.47 -13.34
C ASN A 261 17.84 -7.03 -12.83
N ILE A 262 18.62 -6.61 -11.84
CA ILE A 262 18.59 -5.22 -11.34
C ILE A 262 19.12 -4.26 -12.40
N ALA A 263 20.23 -4.58 -13.08
CA ALA A 263 20.80 -3.74 -14.12
C ALA A 263 19.81 -3.55 -15.29
N VAL A 264 19.12 -4.61 -15.72
CA VAL A 264 18.08 -4.54 -16.76
C VAL A 264 16.93 -3.63 -16.31
N ARG A 265 16.46 -3.76 -15.05
CA ARG A 265 15.39 -2.93 -14.49
C ARG A 265 15.83 -1.45 -14.41
N GLU A 266 17.02 -1.16 -13.92
CA GLU A 266 17.55 0.21 -13.85
C GLU A 266 17.63 0.84 -15.24
N GLN A 267 18.07 0.09 -16.25
CA GLN A 267 18.08 0.56 -17.63
C GLN A 267 16.67 0.86 -18.15
N GLN A 268 15.69 0.00 -17.86
CA GLN A 268 14.29 0.24 -18.25
C GLN A 268 13.73 1.49 -17.58
N VAL A 269 13.99 1.70 -16.28
CA VAL A 269 13.56 2.89 -15.55
C VAL A 269 14.19 4.14 -16.14
N ALA A 270 15.50 4.12 -16.44
CA ALA A 270 16.18 5.25 -17.07
C ALA A 270 15.60 5.57 -18.47
N GLN A 271 15.27 4.57 -19.26
CA GLN A 271 14.61 4.75 -20.57
C GLN A 271 13.19 5.33 -20.41
N GLN A 272 12.43 4.87 -19.41
CA GLN A 272 11.10 5.42 -19.13
C GLN A 272 11.18 6.88 -18.69
N GLN A 273 12.11 7.22 -17.80
CA GLN A 273 12.34 8.60 -17.36
C GLN A 273 12.71 9.51 -18.54
N GLN A 274 13.61 9.05 -19.41
CA GLN A 274 13.98 9.79 -20.62
C GLN A 274 12.78 9.99 -21.55
N THR A 275 11.93 8.96 -21.70
CA THR A 275 10.70 9.05 -22.49
C THR A 275 9.74 10.08 -21.91
N VAL A 276 9.55 10.09 -20.59
CA VAL A 276 8.69 11.06 -19.88
C VAL A 276 9.21 12.49 -20.05
N MET A 277 10.53 12.71 -19.87
CA MET A 277 11.14 14.02 -20.11
C MET A 277 10.91 14.51 -21.55
N THR A 278 11.19 13.63 -22.52
CA THR A 278 10.98 13.94 -23.96
C THR A 278 9.53 14.26 -24.27
N TYR A 279 8.58 13.53 -23.64
CA TYR A 279 7.15 13.81 -23.77
C TYR A 279 6.80 15.21 -23.25
N HIS A 280 7.26 15.59 -22.07
CA HIS A 280 6.97 16.89 -21.49
C HIS A 280 7.59 18.01 -22.32
N ASP A 281 8.84 17.89 -22.75
CA ASP A 281 9.51 18.87 -23.58
C ASP A 281 8.75 19.13 -24.90
N GLN A 282 8.34 18.04 -25.58
CA GLN A 282 7.59 18.14 -26.83
C GLN A 282 6.17 18.68 -26.63
N LEU A 283 5.51 18.29 -25.52
CA LEU A 283 4.19 18.81 -25.17
C LEU A 283 4.24 20.33 -24.90
N ASP A 284 5.26 20.80 -24.21
CA ASP A 284 5.41 22.22 -23.90
C ASP A 284 5.77 23.05 -25.17
N GLN A 285 6.56 22.46 -26.07
CA GLN A 285 6.78 23.07 -27.40
C GLN A 285 5.47 23.18 -28.21
N LEU A 286 4.65 22.11 -28.20
CA LEU A 286 3.34 22.15 -28.85
C LEU A 286 2.44 23.23 -28.26
N LYS A 287 2.32 23.29 -26.91
CA LYS A 287 1.52 24.30 -26.22
C LYS A 287 1.97 25.71 -26.57
N SER A 288 3.27 25.98 -26.53
CA SER A 288 3.86 27.28 -26.90
C SER A 288 3.57 27.62 -28.35
N SER A 289 3.60 26.67 -29.27
CA SER A 289 3.22 26.84 -30.66
C SER A 289 1.73 27.18 -30.82
N LEU A 290 0.86 26.47 -30.10
CA LEU A 290 -0.59 26.73 -30.09
C LEU A 290 -0.91 28.13 -29.55
N ASP A 291 -0.27 28.55 -28.45
CA ASP A 291 -0.44 29.90 -27.90
C ASP A 291 -0.04 31.00 -28.90
N SER A 292 1.05 30.74 -29.64
CA SER A 292 1.45 31.66 -30.74
C SER A 292 0.45 31.66 -31.87
N GLN A 293 -0.12 30.53 -32.25
CA GLN A 293 -1.18 30.42 -33.27
C GLN A 293 -2.47 31.14 -32.82
N ARG A 294 -2.83 31.01 -31.52
CA ARG A 294 -3.97 31.73 -30.93
C ARG A 294 -3.87 33.23 -31.15
N SER A 295 -2.67 33.77 -30.97
CA SER A 295 -2.42 35.19 -31.08
C SER A 295 -2.31 35.70 -32.54
N ALA A 296 -2.00 34.82 -33.48
CA ALA A 296 -1.74 35.13 -34.88
C ALA A 296 -2.87 34.66 -35.80
N SER A 297 -2.81 33.41 -36.24
CA SER A 297 -3.71 32.87 -37.26
C SER A 297 -5.13 32.58 -36.78
N HIS A 298 -5.33 32.42 -35.46
CA HIS A 298 -6.61 32.09 -34.84
C HIS A 298 -7.11 33.19 -33.91
N ALA A 299 -6.63 34.45 -34.09
CA ALA A 299 -6.99 35.58 -33.25
C ALA A 299 -8.50 35.91 -33.28
N ASN A 300 -9.19 35.59 -34.37
CA ASN A 300 -10.63 35.85 -34.55
C ASN A 300 -11.55 34.70 -34.15
N TRP A 301 -10.98 33.55 -33.74
CA TRP A 301 -11.77 32.41 -33.29
C TRP A 301 -12.42 32.71 -31.95
N ASP A 302 -13.63 32.19 -31.74
CA ASP A 302 -14.21 32.25 -30.40
C ASP A 302 -13.48 31.29 -29.42
N THR A 303 -13.81 31.40 -28.13
CA THR A 303 -13.16 30.63 -27.10
C THR A 303 -13.50 29.13 -27.21
N GLN A 304 -14.70 28.78 -27.68
CA GLN A 304 -15.13 27.40 -27.79
C GLN A 304 -14.45 26.70 -28.97
N GLU A 305 -14.38 27.37 -30.12
CA GLU A 305 -13.66 26.89 -31.30
C GLU A 305 -12.17 26.64 -30.98
N TRP A 306 -11.56 27.65 -30.34
CA TRP A 306 -10.16 27.52 -29.92
C TRP A 306 -9.91 26.35 -28.95
N ASN A 307 -10.73 26.23 -27.90
CA ASN A 307 -10.57 25.16 -26.94
C ASN A 307 -10.73 23.78 -27.60
N SER A 308 -11.67 23.62 -28.51
CA SER A 308 -11.88 22.35 -29.24
C SER A 308 -10.65 21.99 -30.07
N TYR A 309 -10.10 22.94 -30.81
CA TYR A 309 -8.88 22.77 -31.60
C TYR A 309 -7.67 22.45 -30.73
N TYR A 310 -7.47 23.23 -29.66
CA TYR A 310 -6.37 22.98 -28.70
C TYR A 310 -6.41 21.58 -28.12
N GLN A 311 -7.55 21.13 -27.64
CA GLN A 311 -7.74 19.79 -27.09
C GLN A 311 -7.51 18.72 -28.16
N GLN A 312 -7.96 18.93 -29.38
CA GLN A 312 -7.70 18.01 -30.48
C GLN A 312 -6.20 17.88 -30.74
N GLN A 313 -5.47 18.98 -30.86
CA GLN A 313 -4.01 18.96 -31.11
C GLN A 313 -3.24 18.25 -29.98
N VAL A 314 -3.60 18.52 -28.73
CA VAL A 314 -2.98 17.83 -27.58
C VAL A 314 -3.31 16.34 -27.57
N THR A 315 -4.52 15.95 -27.94
CA THR A 315 -4.93 14.54 -28.00
C THR A 315 -4.20 13.80 -29.14
N GLU A 316 -4.15 14.38 -30.33
CA GLU A 316 -3.42 13.83 -31.48
C GLU A 316 -1.93 13.67 -31.18
N PHE A 317 -1.31 14.66 -30.52
CA PHE A 317 0.08 14.56 -30.08
C PHE A 317 0.28 13.38 -29.12
N ARG A 318 -0.56 13.22 -28.11
CA ARG A 318 -0.47 12.10 -27.14
C ARG A 318 -0.58 10.75 -27.85
N GLU A 319 -1.56 10.60 -28.75
CA GLU A 319 -1.73 9.38 -29.51
C GLU A 319 -0.52 9.08 -30.40
N GLN A 320 0.04 10.08 -31.05
CA GLN A 320 1.21 9.91 -31.91
C GLN A 320 2.46 9.57 -31.09
N PHE A 321 2.65 10.20 -29.94
CA PHE A 321 3.82 9.98 -29.10
C PHE A 321 3.85 8.55 -28.55
N PHE A 322 2.73 8.00 -28.08
CA PHE A 322 2.65 6.68 -27.46
C PHE A 322 2.29 5.52 -28.42
N ARG A 323 2.05 5.81 -29.70
CA ARG A 323 1.73 4.79 -30.71
C ARG A 323 2.96 4.06 -31.26
N LYS A 324 4.17 4.41 -30.80
CA LYS A 324 5.44 3.85 -31.28
C LYS A 324 5.74 2.48 -30.69
#